data_35227d4b03e65484c37546871830a70e
#
_entry.id   35227d4b03e65484c37546871830a70e
#
_cell.length_a   1.000
_cell.length_b   1.000
_cell.length_c   1.000
_cell.angle_alpha   90.00
_cell.angle_beta   90.00
_cell.angle_gamma   90.00
#
_symmetry.space_group_name_H-M   'P 1'
#
loop_
_entity.id
_entity.type
_entity.pdbx_description
1 polymer ?
#
loop_
_entity_poly.entity_id
_entity_poly.type
_entity_poly.pdbx_seq_one_letter_code
_entity_poly.pdbx_strand_id
1 'polypeptide(L)'
;LEAQIAALKNPFPCDNLFINLPITVLTIPEMFQRLLQLNSPPLNIELVEPASFFSLSDPVRQRVSCALQQLTARGHRIWLDDIDEASGQAFLSCRLPLSGIKIDKIAFWRLRETPALTQLVTLCSKIAANVLIEGIETERDRTCALHAGARFGQGYYWPSWRWQED
;
A
#
# COMPACT_ATOMS: atom_id res chain seq x y z
N LEU A 1 -5.88 -7.97 -12.52
CA LEU A 1 -4.98 -6.81 -12.71
C LEU A 1 -3.78 -7.02 -11.80
N GLU A 2 -2.74 -7.61 -12.35
CA GLU A 2 -1.47 -7.72 -11.65
C GLU A 2 -0.82 -6.32 -11.63
N ALA A 3 -0.84 -5.70 -10.46
CA ALA A 3 -0.09 -4.49 -10.24
C ALA A 3 1.41 -4.84 -10.26
N GLN A 4 2.14 -4.36 -11.25
CA GLN A 4 3.58 -4.55 -11.30
C GLN A 4 4.25 -3.64 -10.29
N ILE A 5 4.71 -4.24 -9.20
CA ILE A 5 5.52 -3.57 -8.21
C ILE A 5 6.98 -3.88 -8.51
N ALA A 6 7.79 -2.83 -8.62
CA ALA A 6 9.21 -2.94 -8.84
C ALA A 6 9.99 -2.34 -7.69
N ALA A 7 11.04 -3.04 -7.26
CA ALA A 7 12.04 -2.47 -6.38
C ALA A 7 12.88 -1.46 -7.15
N LEU A 8 13.10 -0.28 -6.58
CA LEU A 8 13.86 0.79 -7.24
C LEU A 8 15.37 0.53 -7.19
N LYS A 9 15.86 -0.19 -6.18
CA LYS A 9 17.29 -0.49 -5.99
C LYS A 9 17.63 -1.97 -6.04
N ASN A 10 16.74 -2.83 -5.55
CA ASN A 10 16.96 -4.27 -5.45
C ASN A 10 15.83 -5.02 -6.15
N PRO A 11 16.06 -6.22 -6.70
CA PRO A 11 15.00 -7.02 -7.28
C PRO A 11 13.94 -7.34 -6.23
N PHE A 12 12.68 -7.20 -6.62
CA PHE A 12 11.54 -7.54 -5.79
C PHE A 12 11.37 -9.07 -5.77
N PRO A 13 11.13 -9.71 -4.61
CA PRO A 13 10.80 -11.13 -4.57
C PRO A 13 9.55 -11.41 -5.39
N CYS A 14 9.61 -12.32 -6.35
CA CYS A 14 8.56 -12.58 -7.34
C CYS A 14 7.26 -13.18 -6.79
N ASP A 15 7.18 -13.53 -5.51
CA ASP A 15 6.07 -14.30 -4.94
C ASP A 15 5.00 -13.42 -4.26
N ASN A 16 4.85 -12.16 -4.67
CA ASN A 16 3.94 -11.23 -4.02
C ASN A 16 2.63 -11.09 -4.80
N LEU A 17 1.65 -11.90 -4.45
CA LEU A 17 0.28 -11.68 -4.87
C LEU A 17 -0.33 -10.53 -4.07
N PHE A 18 -0.84 -9.51 -4.78
CA PHE A 18 -1.58 -8.40 -4.21
C PHE A 18 -3.07 -8.58 -4.44
N ILE A 19 -3.86 -8.38 -3.39
CA ILE A 19 -5.32 -8.36 -3.48
C ILE A 19 -5.86 -7.06 -2.91
N ASN A 20 -6.84 -6.48 -3.59
CA ASN A 20 -7.54 -5.29 -3.12
C ASN A 20 -8.67 -5.69 -2.17
N LEU A 21 -8.74 -5.06 -1.02
CA LEU A 21 -9.72 -5.32 0.01
C LEU A 21 -10.32 -4.02 0.53
N PRO A 22 -11.63 -3.79 0.36
CA PRO A 22 -12.30 -2.68 1.03
C PRO A 22 -12.29 -2.88 2.54
N ILE A 23 -12.09 -1.82 3.31
CA ILE A 23 -12.13 -1.88 4.79
C ILE A 23 -13.47 -2.41 5.30
N THR A 24 -14.55 -2.16 4.58
CA THR A 24 -15.89 -2.65 4.92
C THR A 24 -15.97 -4.16 5.02
N VAL A 25 -15.16 -4.92 4.28
CA VAL A 25 -15.10 -6.39 4.38
C VAL A 25 -14.64 -6.82 5.77
N LEU A 26 -13.75 -6.09 6.40
CA LEU A 26 -13.24 -6.37 7.75
C LEU A 26 -14.28 -6.06 8.85
N THR A 27 -15.34 -5.33 8.53
CA THR A 27 -16.42 -5.01 9.46
C THR A 27 -17.53 -6.05 9.46
N ILE A 28 -17.54 -6.97 8.49
CA ILE A 28 -18.54 -8.04 8.31
C ILE A 28 -17.93 -9.36 8.80
N PRO A 29 -18.37 -9.88 9.98
CA PRO A 29 -17.74 -11.05 10.60
C PRO A 29 -17.67 -12.28 9.70
N GLU A 30 -18.72 -12.58 8.95
CA GLU A 30 -18.75 -13.76 8.07
C GLU A 30 -17.75 -13.65 6.91
N MET A 31 -17.62 -12.47 6.33
CA MET A 31 -16.66 -12.22 5.25
C MET A 31 -15.23 -12.28 5.77
N PHE A 32 -14.98 -11.69 6.92
CA PHE A 32 -13.67 -11.73 7.57
C PHE A 32 -13.27 -13.18 7.95
N GLN A 33 -14.19 -13.98 8.51
CA GLN A 33 -13.95 -15.38 8.83
C GLN A 33 -13.61 -16.21 7.58
N ARG A 34 -14.31 -15.98 6.47
CA ARG A 34 -13.96 -16.61 5.18
C ARG A 34 -12.56 -16.26 4.73
N LEU A 35 -12.16 -14.99 4.87
CA LEU A 35 -10.81 -14.53 4.53
C LEU A 35 -9.74 -15.25 5.38
N LEU A 36 -9.99 -15.40 6.69
CA LEU A 36 -9.11 -16.13 7.60
C LEU A 36 -9.01 -17.63 7.31
N GLN A 37 -10.06 -18.22 6.74
CA GLN A 37 -10.11 -19.64 6.40
C GLN A 37 -9.44 -19.96 5.06
N LEU A 38 -9.07 -18.95 4.27
CA LEU A 38 -8.33 -19.18 3.04
C LEU A 38 -6.99 -19.84 3.36
N ASN A 39 -6.83 -21.04 2.86
CA ASN A 39 -5.54 -21.75 2.93
C ASN A 39 -4.63 -21.27 1.79
N SER A 40 -4.14 -20.06 1.92
CA SER A 40 -3.31 -19.40 0.92
C SER A 40 -1.91 -19.11 1.48
N PRO A 41 -0.89 -18.98 0.62
CA PRO A 41 0.38 -18.41 1.03
C PRO A 41 0.19 -16.98 1.54
N PRO A 42 1.17 -16.38 2.21
CA PRO A 42 1.10 -14.98 2.62
C PRO A 42 0.78 -14.05 1.46
N LEU A 43 -0.24 -13.21 1.63
CA LEU A 43 -0.72 -12.26 0.64
C LEU A 43 -0.31 -10.84 1.00
N ASN A 44 -0.17 -9.99 0.00
CA ASN A 44 -0.19 -8.54 0.19
C ASN A 44 -1.63 -8.05 0.02
N ILE A 45 -2.19 -7.50 1.07
CA ILE A 45 -3.57 -7.02 1.10
C ILE A 45 -3.53 -5.50 1.02
N GLU A 46 -4.06 -4.94 -0.07
CA GLU A 46 -4.21 -3.50 -0.25
C GLU A 46 -5.57 -3.05 0.26
N LEU A 47 -5.57 -2.23 1.29
CA LEU A 47 -6.78 -1.59 1.75
C LEU A 47 -7.09 -0.42 0.82
N VAL A 48 -8.11 -0.61 -0.02
CA VAL A 48 -8.58 0.44 -0.93
C VAL A 48 -9.49 1.41 -0.20
N GLU A 49 -9.52 2.67 -0.65
CA GLU A 49 -10.26 3.76 -0.02
C GLU A 49 -10.00 3.86 1.50
N PRO A 50 -8.72 3.89 1.93
CA PRO A 50 -8.37 3.77 3.35
C PRO A 50 -8.95 4.90 4.20
N ALA A 51 -9.24 6.06 3.62
CA ALA A 51 -9.86 7.19 4.33
C ALA A 51 -11.24 6.85 4.91
N SER A 52 -11.93 5.85 4.37
CA SER A 52 -13.21 5.37 4.91
C SER A 52 -13.08 4.85 6.36
N PHE A 53 -11.87 4.48 6.79
CA PHE A 53 -11.59 4.12 8.18
C PHE A 53 -11.99 5.20 9.16
N PHE A 54 -11.78 6.48 8.82
CA PHE A 54 -12.10 7.62 9.69
C PHE A 54 -13.59 7.92 9.80
N SER A 55 -14.41 7.37 8.90
CA SER A 55 -15.86 7.46 8.94
C SER A 55 -16.49 6.41 9.86
N LEU A 56 -15.71 5.41 10.29
CA LEU A 56 -16.19 4.36 11.19
C LEU A 56 -16.27 4.86 12.63
N SER A 57 -17.22 4.32 13.41
CA SER A 57 -17.27 4.54 14.86
C SER A 57 -16.06 3.93 15.57
N ASP A 58 -15.72 4.43 16.74
CA ASP A 58 -14.56 3.91 17.49
C ASP A 58 -14.62 2.40 17.75
N PRO A 59 -15.77 1.80 18.16
CA PRO A 59 -15.84 0.35 18.32
C PRO A 59 -15.58 -0.41 17.02
N VAL A 60 -16.02 0.13 15.88
CA VAL A 60 -15.80 -0.50 14.57
C VAL A 60 -14.34 -0.37 14.14
N ARG A 61 -13.72 0.81 14.34
CA ARG A 61 -12.28 0.98 14.10
C ARG A 61 -11.43 0.01 14.90
N GLN A 62 -11.80 -0.21 16.16
CA GLN A 62 -11.10 -1.17 17.00
C GLN A 62 -11.23 -2.61 16.48
N ARG A 63 -12.42 -3.01 16.02
CA ARG A 63 -12.62 -4.31 15.37
C ARG A 63 -11.78 -4.45 14.09
N VAL A 64 -11.71 -3.42 13.26
CA VAL A 64 -10.86 -3.41 12.07
C VAL A 64 -9.39 -3.56 12.46
N SER A 65 -8.94 -2.83 13.47
CA SER A 65 -7.55 -2.95 13.96
C SER A 65 -7.24 -4.38 14.44
N CYS A 66 -8.14 -4.99 15.19
CA CYS A 66 -8.00 -6.40 15.63
C CYS A 66 -7.99 -7.37 14.45
N ALA A 67 -8.84 -7.13 13.44
CA ALA A 67 -8.87 -7.95 12.24
C ALA A 67 -7.53 -7.87 11.46
N LEU A 68 -6.97 -6.68 11.32
CA LEU A 68 -5.66 -6.48 10.69
C LEU A 68 -4.55 -7.18 11.47
N GLN A 69 -4.58 -7.15 12.80
CA GLN A 69 -3.64 -7.87 13.66
C GLN A 69 -3.73 -9.39 13.44
N GLN A 70 -4.93 -9.94 13.29
CA GLN A 70 -5.11 -11.37 13.02
C GLN A 70 -4.58 -11.75 11.62
N LEU A 71 -4.78 -10.90 10.62
CA LEU A 71 -4.23 -11.13 9.27
C LEU A 71 -2.71 -11.09 9.27
N THR A 72 -2.11 -10.12 9.95
CA THR A 72 -0.63 -10.04 10.07
C THR A 72 -0.05 -11.19 10.87
N ALA A 73 -0.74 -11.68 11.90
CA ALA A 73 -0.34 -12.87 12.66
C ALA A 73 -0.30 -14.14 11.80
N ARG A 74 -1.06 -14.17 10.69
CA ARG A 74 -1.03 -15.25 9.69
C ARG A 74 0.01 -15.03 8.58
N GLY A 75 0.82 -14.00 8.67
CA GLY A 75 1.88 -13.69 7.72
C GLY A 75 1.45 -12.79 6.55
N HIS A 76 0.17 -12.37 6.49
CA HIS A 76 -0.26 -11.42 5.46
C HIS A 76 0.34 -10.04 5.72
N ARG A 77 0.59 -9.28 4.64
CA ARG A 77 1.11 -7.93 4.68
C ARG A 77 0.02 -6.95 4.31
N ILE A 78 -0.15 -5.92 5.11
CA ILE A 78 -1.21 -4.93 4.92
C ILE A 78 -0.62 -3.65 4.34
N TRP A 79 -1.21 -3.19 3.25
CA TRP A 79 -0.84 -1.96 2.56
C TRP A 79 -2.01 -0.98 2.57
N LEU A 80 -1.72 0.30 2.75
CA LEU A 80 -2.68 1.37 2.46
C LEU A 80 -2.47 1.84 1.03
N ASP A 81 -3.56 1.87 0.27
CA ASP A 81 -3.58 2.36 -1.11
C ASP A 81 -3.91 3.85 -1.17
N ASP A 82 -3.54 4.53 -2.25
CA ASP A 82 -3.90 5.91 -2.59
C ASP A 82 -3.66 6.94 -1.46
N ILE A 83 -2.48 6.93 -0.83
CA ILE A 83 -2.14 7.85 0.25
C ILE A 83 -1.55 9.17 -0.30
N ASP A 84 -2.09 10.27 0.19
CA ASP A 84 -1.59 11.63 0.03
C ASP A 84 -1.15 12.25 1.37
N GLU A 85 -0.82 13.54 1.38
CA GLU A 85 -0.36 14.22 2.60
C GLU A 85 -1.42 14.23 3.71
N ALA A 86 -2.68 14.47 3.34
CA ALA A 86 -3.77 14.57 4.34
C ALA A 86 -4.07 13.21 4.95
N SER A 87 -4.23 12.16 4.14
CA SER A 87 -4.47 10.80 4.62
C SER A 87 -3.25 10.24 5.36
N GLY A 88 -2.03 10.51 4.89
CA GLY A 88 -0.81 10.14 5.58
C GLY A 88 -0.75 10.74 6.99
N GLN A 89 -1.04 12.03 7.13
CA GLN A 89 -1.08 12.68 8.43
C GLN A 89 -2.16 12.07 9.36
N ALA A 90 -3.32 11.72 8.81
CA ALA A 90 -4.41 11.12 9.58
C ALA A 90 -4.04 9.73 10.11
N PHE A 91 -3.34 8.90 9.30
CA PHE A 91 -2.93 7.56 9.72
C PHE A 91 -1.74 7.53 10.68
N LEU A 92 -0.97 8.61 10.79
CA LEU A 92 0.22 8.64 11.65
C LEU A 92 -0.06 8.25 13.10
N SER A 93 -1.22 8.63 13.64
CA SER A 93 -1.62 8.35 15.02
C SER A 93 -2.37 7.04 15.23
N CYS A 94 -2.77 6.35 14.15
CA CYS A 94 -3.66 5.19 14.24
C CYS A 94 -2.96 3.91 14.71
N ARG A 95 -1.65 3.79 14.54
CA ARG A 95 -0.84 2.63 14.94
C ARG A 95 -1.37 1.29 14.43
N LEU A 96 -1.84 1.28 13.20
CA LEU A 96 -2.28 0.05 12.54
C LEU A 96 -1.07 -0.83 12.18
N PRO A 97 -1.23 -2.17 12.12
CA PRO A 97 -0.15 -3.10 11.77
C PRO A 97 0.09 -3.09 10.26
N LEU A 98 0.69 -2.03 9.74
CA LEU A 98 0.90 -1.81 8.32
C LEU A 98 2.30 -2.24 7.90
N SER A 99 2.37 -2.96 6.78
CA SER A 99 3.62 -3.36 6.14
C SER A 99 4.11 -2.33 5.13
N GLY A 100 3.20 -1.61 4.50
CA GLY A 100 3.53 -0.65 3.47
C GLY A 100 2.45 0.38 3.20
N ILE A 101 2.87 1.43 2.51
CA ILE A 101 2.02 2.53 2.03
C ILE A 101 2.32 2.75 0.56
N LYS A 102 1.27 2.88 -0.23
CA LYS A 102 1.34 3.35 -1.61
C LYS A 102 0.96 4.82 -1.68
N ILE A 103 1.89 5.64 -2.12
CA ILE A 103 1.65 7.05 -2.39
C ILE A 103 0.93 7.16 -3.72
N ASP A 104 -0.23 7.83 -3.71
CA ASP A 104 -1.07 8.06 -4.86
C ASP A 104 -0.31 8.77 -6.00
N LYS A 105 -0.57 8.32 -7.24
CA LYS A 105 0.06 8.87 -8.44
C LYS A 105 -0.19 10.37 -8.63
N ILE A 106 -1.39 10.86 -8.29
CA ILE A 106 -1.72 12.29 -8.43
C ILE A 106 -0.91 13.11 -7.41
N ALA A 107 -0.80 12.63 -6.16
CA ALA A 107 0.06 13.25 -5.16
C ALA A 107 1.52 13.26 -5.63
N PHE A 108 2.02 12.14 -6.15
CA PHE A 108 3.36 12.04 -6.70
C PHE A 108 3.60 13.04 -7.84
N TRP A 109 2.74 13.07 -8.84
CA TRP A 109 2.90 13.96 -10.00
C TRP A 109 2.86 15.44 -9.62
N ARG A 110 2.08 15.79 -8.61
CA ARG A 110 2.01 17.16 -8.07
C ARG A 110 3.26 17.54 -7.28
N LEU A 111 3.84 16.61 -6.53
CA LEU A 111 4.94 16.86 -5.60
C LEU A 111 6.33 16.54 -6.18
N ARG A 112 6.40 15.79 -7.28
CA ARG A 112 7.69 15.44 -7.91
C ARG A 112 8.49 16.71 -8.19
N GLU A 113 9.82 16.63 -8.00
CA GLU A 113 10.73 17.76 -8.14
C GLU A 113 10.59 18.87 -7.08
N THR A 114 9.83 18.62 -6.04
CA THR A 114 9.70 19.52 -4.90
C THR A 114 10.19 18.85 -3.61
N PRO A 115 10.63 19.60 -2.60
CA PRO A 115 10.99 19.04 -1.30
C PRO A 115 9.82 18.35 -0.58
N ALA A 116 8.58 18.69 -0.95
CA ALA A 116 7.37 18.13 -0.35
C ALA A 116 7.22 16.63 -0.62
N LEU A 117 7.75 16.09 -1.73
CA LEU A 117 7.76 14.66 -1.97
C LEU A 117 8.59 13.92 -0.92
N THR A 118 9.78 14.41 -0.61
CA THR A 118 10.64 13.84 0.45
C THR A 118 9.95 13.90 1.81
N GLN A 119 9.23 14.98 2.10
CA GLN A 119 8.46 15.12 3.34
C GLN A 119 7.34 14.08 3.43
N LEU A 120 6.61 13.84 2.33
CA LEU A 120 5.56 12.84 2.27
C LEU A 120 6.12 11.42 2.43
N VAL A 121 7.22 11.08 1.74
CA VAL A 121 7.87 9.77 1.89
C VAL A 121 8.36 9.56 3.33
N THR A 122 8.94 10.60 3.94
CA THR A 122 9.38 10.56 5.34
C THR A 122 8.22 10.35 6.30
N LEU A 123 7.09 11.02 6.07
CA LEU A 123 5.86 10.83 6.85
C LEU A 123 5.37 9.40 6.74
N CYS A 124 5.24 8.87 5.53
CA CYS A 124 4.81 7.49 5.28
C CYS A 124 5.76 6.46 5.92
N SER A 125 7.06 6.74 5.92
CA SER A 125 8.07 5.86 6.54
C SER A 125 7.95 5.78 8.07
N LYS A 126 7.29 6.73 8.70
CA LYS A 126 6.95 6.67 10.15
C LYS A 126 5.73 5.78 10.41
N ILE A 127 4.91 5.52 9.41
CA ILE A 127 3.68 4.74 9.52
C ILE A 127 3.94 3.26 9.17
N ALA A 128 4.73 3.01 8.13
CA ALA A 128 5.05 1.66 7.68
C ALA A 128 6.49 1.57 7.14
N ALA A 129 7.07 0.37 7.22
CA ALA A 129 8.46 0.13 6.82
C ALA A 129 8.69 0.28 5.31
N ASN A 130 7.66 0.05 4.49
CA ASN A 130 7.77 0.06 3.05
C ASN A 130 6.94 1.20 2.46
N VAL A 131 7.57 2.05 1.65
CA VAL A 131 6.89 3.11 0.91
C VAL A 131 7.08 2.85 -0.57
N LEU A 132 5.96 2.79 -1.28
CA LEU A 132 5.87 2.61 -2.72
C LEU A 132 5.27 3.87 -3.33
N ILE A 133 5.80 4.33 -4.44
CA ILE A 133 5.25 5.44 -5.22
C ILE A 133 4.61 4.90 -6.49
N GLU A 134 3.35 5.27 -6.71
CA GLU A 134 2.61 4.97 -7.93
C GLU A 134 2.80 6.05 -9.00
N GLY A 135 2.56 5.67 -10.26
CA GLY A 135 2.58 6.62 -11.38
C GLY A 135 3.96 6.96 -11.90
N ILE A 136 4.94 6.08 -11.70
CA ILE A 136 6.27 6.24 -12.28
C ILE A 136 6.19 5.84 -13.77
N GLU A 137 6.39 6.82 -14.67
CA GLU A 137 6.25 6.64 -16.11
C GLU A 137 7.56 6.88 -16.86
N THR A 138 8.49 7.63 -16.28
CA THR A 138 9.74 8.02 -16.89
C THR A 138 10.93 7.72 -15.99
N GLU A 139 12.15 7.70 -16.55
CA GLU A 139 13.40 7.61 -15.76
C GLU A 139 13.55 8.80 -14.80
N ARG A 140 13.04 9.97 -15.18
CA ARG A 140 13.03 11.14 -14.32
C ARG A 140 12.14 10.93 -13.10
N ASP A 141 10.94 10.36 -13.29
CA ASP A 141 10.06 10.00 -12.18
C ASP A 141 10.71 9.00 -11.23
N ARG A 142 11.35 7.99 -11.80
CA ARG A 142 12.08 6.98 -11.03
C ARG A 142 13.19 7.62 -10.19
N THR A 143 13.95 8.53 -10.78
CA THR A 143 15.02 9.27 -10.09
C THR A 143 14.46 10.14 -8.96
N CYS A 144 13.35 10.86 -9.21
CA CYS A 144 12.66 11.64 -8.18
C CYS A 144 12.21 10.78 -7.01
N ALA A 145 11.61 9.62 -7.29
CA ALA A 145 11.15 8.68 -6.26
C ALA A 145 12.32 8.17 -5.40
N LEU A 146 13.44 7.81 -6.04
CA LEU A 146 14.66 7.36 -5.34
C LEU A 146 15.25 8.46 -4.45
N HIS A 147 15.37 9.69 -4.97
CA HIS A 147 15.88 10.80 -4.19
C HIS A 147 14.97 11.17 -3.01
N ALA A 148 13.66 10.99 -3.15
CA ALA A 148 12.72 11.17 -2.05
C ALA A 148 12.82 10.10 -0.96
N GLY A 149 13.52 8.98 -1.24
CA GLY A 149 13.74 7.91 -0.29
C GLY A 149 12.78 6.72 -0.43
N ALA A 150 11.94 6.68 -1.47
CA ALA A 150 11.09 5.53 -1.74
C ALA A 150 11.92 4.31 -2.15
N ARG A 151 11.48 3.13 -1.68
CA ARG A 151 12.18 1.86 -1.99
C ARG A 151 11.52 1.09 -3.11
N PHE A 152 10.25 1.35 -3.39
CA PHE A 152 9.45 0.65 -4.38
C PHE A 152 8.73 1.65 -5.28
N GLY A 153 8.43 1.20 -6.48
CA GLY A 153 7.68 1.98 -7.46
C GLY A 153 6.75 1.10 -8.29
N GLN A 154 5.72 1.73 -8.83
CA GLN A 154 4.75 1.13 -9.72
C GLN A 154 4.37 2.13 -10.81
N GLY A 155 4.23 1.68 -12.03
CA GLY A 155 3.81 2.53 -13.14
C GLY A 155 4.26 2.02 -14.51
N TYR A 156 3.92 2.77 -15.53
CA TYR A 156 4.19 2.41 -16.94
C TYR A 156 5.68 2.47 -17.34
N TYR A 157 6.55 2.98 -16.49
CA TYR A 157 8.00 2.92 -16.72
C TYR A 157 8.49 1.49 -16.92
N TRP A 158 7.89 0.53 -16.20
CA TRP A 158 8.21 -0.89 -16.36
C TRP A 158 7.26 -1.52 -17.37
N PRO A 159 7.79 -2.34 -18.32
CA PRO A 159 6.94 -3.01 -19.30
C PRO A 159 5.94 -3.93 -18.62
N SER A 160 4.70 -3.91 -19.10
CA SER A 160 3.71 -4.89 -18.69
C SER A 160 4.13 -6.27 -19.19
N TRP A 161 4.11 -7.29 -18.32
CA TRP A 161 4.28 -8.66 -18.75
C TRP A 161 3.10 -9.02 -19.66
N ARG A 162 3.37 -9.17 -20.93
CA ARG A 162 2.45 -9.87 -21.83
C ARG A 162 2.77 -11.35 -21.71
N TRP A 163 1.78 -12.14 -21.34
CA TRP A 163 1.85 -13.57 -21.58
C TRP A 163 2.01 -13.73 -23.09
N GLN A 164 3.17 -14.22 -23.52
CA GLN A 164 3.28 -14.76 -24.87
C GLN A 164 2.60 -16.12 -24.80
N GLU A 165 1.43 -16.21 -25.43
CA GLU A 165 0.88 -17.50 -25.81
C GLU A 165 1.83 -18.06 -26.85
N ASP A 166 2.58 -19.11 -26.48
CA ASP A 166 3.31 -19.97 -27.43
C ASP A 166 2.32 -20.87 -28.17
#